data_8a69c0e0bb9809a15eed74b03a52c0ed
#
_entry.id   8a69c0e0bb9809a15eed74b03a52c0ed
#
_cell.length_a   1.000
_cell.length_b   1.000
_cell.length_c   1.000
_cell.angle_alpha   90.00
_cell.angle_beta   90.00
_cell.angle_gamma   90.00
#
_symmetry.space_group_name_H-M   'P 1'
#
loop_
_entity.id
_entity.type
_entity.pdbx_description
1 polymer ?
#
loop_
_entity_poly.entity_id
_entity_poly.type
_entity_poly.pdbx_seq_one_letter_code
_entity_poly.pdbx_strand_id
1 'polypeptide(L)'
;SFTNDEGVKCHYFILEGIDVIYIVSAETAVWATVKPIEITSRNVFASTVWDIRELKISGRDIADKIITGDGTSKEDYVAKNDGKDLDTEHFRKFYAFMLSTAAEDLAFGKTIPENAEPVLSFSILDKYMTEPMVVEFYDDTEFMSLIVVDGECRYICTKGYVDTLAENIKRIDTGEEYIDKWKR
;
A
#
# COMPACT_ATOMS: atom_id res chain seq x y z
N SER A 1 24.23 7.76 -21.18
CA SER A 1 23.63 8.43 -22.34
C SER A 1 24.61 9.43 -22.94
N PHE A 2 24.51 9.66 -24.23
CA PHE A 2 25.30 10.64 -24.99
C PHE A 2 24.40 11.28 -26.05
N THR A 3 24.87 12.35 -26.68
CA THR A 3 24.16 12.97 -27.80
C THR A 3 24.94 12.65 -29.08
N ASN A 4 24.29 12.11 -30.12
CA ASN A 4 24.90 11.81 -31.38
C ASN A 4 25.12 13.09 -32.22
N ASP A 5 25.78 12.95 -33.40
CA ASP A 5 26.10 14.07 -34.25
C ASP A 5 24.87 14.81 -34.84
N GLU A 6 23.70 14.17 -34.79
CA GLU A 6 22.43 14.74 -35.19
C GLU A 6 21.69 15.45 -34.03
N GLY A 7 22.32 15.54 -32.84
CA GLY A 7 21.71 16.16 -31.65
C GLY A 7 20.70 15.28 -30.92
N VAL A 8 20.59 13.99 -31.27
CA VAL A 8 19.68 13.04 -30.65
C VAL A 8 20.31 12.41 -29.41
N LYS A 9 19.62 12.44 -28.28
CA LYS A 9 20.05 11.75 -27.06
C LYS A 9 19.92 10.24 -27.25
N CYS A 10 21.01 9.49 -27.01
CA CYS A 10 21.10 8.05 -27.21
C CYS A 10 21.63 7.33 -25.96
N HIS A 11 21.37 6.01 -25.92
CA HIS A 11 21.92 5.06 -24.94
C HIS A 11 22.70 3.96 -25.64
N TYR A 12 23.76 3.45 -24.98
CA TYR A 12 24.40 2.22 -25.37
C TYR A 12 23.70 1.04 -24.71
N PHE A 13 23.40 0.00 -25.47
CA PHE A 13 22.90 -1.29 -25.00
C PHE A 13 23.89 -2.39 -25.34
N ILE A 14 24.17 -3.23 -24.34
CA ILE A 14 24.99 -4.42 -24.47
C ILE A 14 24.12 -5.59 -24.05
N LEU A 15 23.95 -6.58 -24.92
CA LEU A 15 23.26 -7.82 -24.58
C LEU A 15 24.28 -8.81 -24.01
N GLU A 16 23.95 -9.46 -22.92
CA GLU A 16 24.81 -10.46 -22.30
C GLU A 16 25.08 -11.60 -23.30
N GLY A 17 26.36 -11.95 -23.45
CA GLY A 17 26.82 -12.97 -24.39
C GLY A 17 26.96 -12.54 -25.86
N ILE A 18 26.78 -11.25 -26.18
CA ILE A 18 26.95 -10.69 -27.53
C ILE A 18 27.92 -9.53 -27.50
N ASP A 19 29.04 -9.65 -28.24
CA ASP A 19 30.07 -8.62 -28.33
C ASP A 19 29.69 -7.49 -29.32
N VAL A 20 28.46 -7.01 -29.22
CA VAL A 20 27.95 -5.91 -30.03
C VAL A 20 27.34 -4.83 -29.13
N ILE A 21 27.72 -3.58 -29.38
CA ILE A 21 27.17 -2.43 -28.74
C ILE A 21 26.08 -1.84 -29.66
N TYR A 22 24.86 -1.81 -29.19
CA TYR A 22 23.73 -1.17 -29.88
C TYR A 22 23.61 0.28 -29.43
N ILE A 23 23.32 1.18 -30.35
CA ILE A 23 22.97 2.56 -30.08
C ILE A 23 21.47 2.72 -30.33
N VAL A 24 20.73 3.14 -29.29
CA VAL A 24 19.28 3.31 -29.36
C VAL A 24 18.93 4.73 -28.91
N SER A 25 18.05 5.40 -29.64
CA SER A 25 17.60 6.74 -29.21
C SER A 25 16.90 6.68 -27.84
N ALA A 26 17.03 7.74 -27.03
CA ALA A 26 16.39 7.83 -25.75
C ALA A 26 14.86 7.75 -25.84
N GLU A 27 14.27 8.22 -26.94
CA GLU A 27 12.84 8.10 -27.21
C GLU A 27 12.39 6.64 -27.40
N THR A 28 13.20 5.84 -28.10
CA THR A 28 12.92 4.42 -28.31
C THR A 28 13.20 3.61 -27.06
N ALA A 29 14.18 4.03 -26.26
CA ALA A 29 14.63 3.33 -25.05
C ALA A 29 14.03 3.90 -23.74
N VAL A 30 12.88 4.56 -23.82
CA VAL A 30 12.21 5.14 -22.65
C VAL A 30 12.00 4.12 -21.52
N TRP A 31 11.70 2.88 -21.89
CA TRP A 31 11.54 1.75 -20.96
C TRP A 31 12.80 1.45 -20.11
N ALA A 32 13.99 1.81 -20.60
CA ALA A 32 15.25 1.58 -19.87
C ALA A 32 15.47 2.60 -18.73
N THR A 33 14.68 3.67 -18.69
CA THR A 33 14.74 4.71 -17.66
C THR A 33 13.53 4.70 -16.73
N VAL A 34 12.54 3.86 -17.03
CA VAL A 34 11.34 3.68 -16.21
C VAL A 34 11.72 2.97 -14.92
N LYS A 35 11.32 3.53 -13.78
CA LYS A 35 11.51 2.86 -12.49
C LYS A 35 10.54 1.70 -12.37
N PRO A 36 10.94 0.58 -11.75
CA PRO A 36 10.05 -0.57 -11.55
C PRO A 36 8.71 -0.21 -10.90
N ILE A 37 8.69 0.74 -9.96
CA ILE A 37 7.47 1.20 -9.29
C ILE A 37 6.49 1.90 -10.25
N GLU A 38 6.97 2.47 -11.37
CA GLU A 38 6.13 3.17 -12.35
C GLU A 38 5.32 2.20 -13.23
N ILE A 39 5.77 0.94 -13.33
CA ILE A 39 5.10 -0.13 -14.09
C ILE A 39 4.46 -1.20 -13.19
N THR A 40 4.54 -1.03 -11.88
CA THR A 40 3.95 -1.94 -10.89
C THR A 40 2.70 -1.30 -10.29
N SER A 41 1.70 -2.11 -9.94
CA SER A 41 0.58 -1.62 -9.15
C SER A 41 1.07 -1.09 -7.80
N ARG A 42 0.70 0.15 -7.47
CA ARG A 42 1.02 0.76 -6.18
C ARG A 42 -0.07 0.52 -5.14
N ASN A 43 -1.18 -0.10 -5.55
CA ASN A 43 -2.28 -0.37 -4.64
C ASN A 43 -1.91 -1.53 -3.73
N VAL A 44 -1.88 -1.25 -2.45
CA VAL A 44 -1.64 -2.26 -1.41
C VAL A 44 -2.93 -2.98 -1.07
N PHE A 45 -4.03 -2.23 -0.98
CA PHE A 45 -5.38 -2.74 -0.73
C PHE A 45 -6.21 -2.62 -2.01
N ALA A 46 -6.99 -3.65 -2.34
CA ALA A 46 -7.74 -3.70 -3.61
C ALA A 46 -9.24 -4.00 -3.44
N SER A 47 -9.67 -4.55 -2.31
CA SER A 47 -11.07 -4.92 -2.09
C SER A 47 -11.96 -3.69 -1.97
N THR A 48 -13.17 -3.74 -2.49
CA THR A 48 -14.15 -2.67 -2.26
C THR A 48 -14.78 -2.82 -0.87
N VAL A 49 -15.21 -1.70 -0.26
CA VAL A 49 -15.69 -1.71 1.13
C VAL A 49 -16.89 -2.65 1.33
N TRP A 50 -17.83 -2.72 0.39
CA TRP A 50 -19.01 -3.60 0.48
C TRP A 50 -18.74 -5.08 0.14
N ASP A 51 -17.50 -5.39 -0.25
CA ASP A 51 -17.05 -6.77 -0.41
C ASP A 51 -16.41 -7.31 0.87
N ILE A 52 -16.00 -6.42 1.80
CA ILE A 52 -15.37 -6.79 3.06
C ILE A 52 -16.35 -7.56 3.94
N ARG A 53 -15.92 -8.73 4.39
CA ARG A 53 -16.62 -9.56 5.38
C ARG A 53 -16.01 -9.42 6.76
N GLU A 54 -14.69 -9.35 6.83
CA GLU A 54 -13.95 -9.12 8.06
C GLU A 54 -12.71 -8.27 7.78
N LEU A 55 -12.49 -7.29 8.65
CA LEU A 55 -11.28 -6.49 8.69
C LEU A 55 -10.81 -6.46 10.15
N LYS A 56 -9.70 -7.13 10.44
CA LYS A 56 -9.02 -7.05 11.72
C LYS A 56 -7.90 -6.02 11.63
N ILE A 57 -7.81 -5.17 12.61
CA ILE A 57 -6.79 -4.13 12.72
C ILE A 57 -6.15 -4.26 14.09
N SER A 58 -4.83 -4.34 14.13
CA SER A 58 -4.03 -4.31 15.36
C SER A 58 -2.80 -3.45 15.18
N GLY A 59 -2.17 -3.03 16.27
CA GLY A 59 -0.96 -2.24 16.20
C GLY A 59 -0.44 -1.82 17.56
N ARG A 60 0.76 -1.22 17.55
CA ARG A 60 1.53 -0.92 18.77
C ARG A 60 0.80 0.00 19.75
N ASP A 61 0.14 1.05 19.25
CA ASP A 61 -0.46 2.12 20.07
C ASP A 61 -1.95 2.31 19.77
N ILE A 62 -2.62 1.27 19.30
CA ILE A 62 -4.05 1.26 19.01
C ILE A 62 -4.73 0.08 19.71
N ALA A 63 -6.00 0.24 20.03
CA ALA A 63 -6.83 -0.87 20.44
C ALA A 63 -7.19 -1.71 19.22
N ASP A 64 -7.13 -3.03 19.35
CA ASP A 64 -7.55 -3.94 18.31
C ASP A 64 -9.00 -3.71 17.91
N LYS A 65 -9.28 -3.87 16.62
CA LYS A 65 -10.63 -3.75 16.07
C LYS A 65 -10.96 -4.95 15.22
N ILE A 66 -12.19 -5.44 15.35
CA ILE A 66 -12.73 -6.49 14.49
C ILE A 66 -13.98 -5.94 13.82
N ILE A 67 -13.79 -5.47 12.59
CA ILE A 67 -14.89 -4.91 11.81
C ILE A 67 -15.45 -5.99 10.90
N THR A 68 -16.73 -6.25 11.05
CA THR A 68 -17.47 -7.17 10.20
C THR A 68 -18.40 -6.40 9.27
N GLY A 69 -18.46 -6.82 8.02
CA GLY A 69 -19.32 -6.24 7.01
C GLY A 69 -20.36 -7.24 6.52
N ASP A 70 -21.59 -6.78 6.37
CA ASP A 70 -22.68 -7.55 5.76
C ASP A 70 -23.38 -6.70 4.71
N GLY A 71 -23.91 -7.34 3.69
CA GLY A 71 -24.54 -6.70 2.55
C GLY A 71 -24.00 -7.23 1.21
N THR A 72 -24.67 -6.85 0.14
CA THR A 72 -24.34 -7.28 -1.22
C THR A 72 -24.02 -6.12 -2.14
N SER A 73 -24.40 -4.92 -1.75
CA SER A 73 -24.23 -3.68 -2.51
C SER A 73 -23.92 -2.50 -1.59
N LYS A 74 -23.67 -1.35 -2.20
CA LYS A 74 -23.44 -0.09 -1.49
C LYS A 74 -24.63 0.31 -0.62
N GLU A 75 -25.84 0.00 -1.07
CA GLU A 75 -27.08 0.45 -0.47
C GLU A 75 -27.46 -0.32 0.80
N ASP A 76 -27.09 -1.61 0.85
CA ASP A 76 -27.44 -2.53 1.93
C ASP A 76 -26.28 -2.90 2.85
N TYR A 77 -25.08 -2.38 2.57
CA TYR A 77 -23.89 -2.69 3.37
C TYR A 77 -23.95 -2.05 4.76
N VAL A 78 -23.76 -2.87 5.77
CA VAL A 78 -23.69 -2.47 7.19
C VAL A 78 -22.37 -2.93 7.78
N ALA A 79 -21.68 -2.05 8.50
CA ALA A 79 -20.43 -2.36 9.20
C ALA A 79 -20.67 -2.40 10.72
N LYS A 80 -19.98 -3.31 11.41
CA LYS A 80 -20.00 -3.43 12.88
C LYS A 80 -18.56 -3.55 13.38
N ASN A 81 -18.26 -2.92 14.51
CA ASN A 81 -17.01 -3.12 15.23
C ASN A 81 -17.30 -3.87 16.54
N ASP A 82 -16.66 -5.04 16.72
CA ASP A 82 -16.93 -5.94 17.87
C ASP A 82 -18.44 -6.18 18.10
N GLY A 83 -19.19 -6.36 17.02
CA GLY A 83 -20.64 -6.59 17.03
C GLY A 83 -21.50 -5.36 17.28
N LYS A 84 -20.93 -4.17 17.48
CA LYS A 84 -21.66 -2.89 17.62
C LYS A 84 -21.77 -2.21 16.26
N ASP A 85 -22.95 -1.69 15.96
CA ASP A 85 -23.17 -0.98 14.71
C ASP A 85 -22.25 0.24 14.60
N LEU A 86 -21.58 0.37 13.44
CA LEU A 86 -20.81 1.54 13.05
C LEU A 86 -21.64 2.45 12.15
N ASP A 87 -21.34 3.74 12.18
CA ASP A 87 -21.76 4.63 11.11
C ASP A 87 -21.05 4.19 9.80
N THR A 88 -21.83 3.58 8.91
CA THR A 88 -21.34 2.99 7.67
C THR A 88 -20.69 4.05 6.77
N GLU A 89 -21.21 5.27 6.71
CA GLU A 89 -20.62 6.34 5.92
C GLU A 89 -19.27 6.79 6.52
N HIS A 90 -19.19 6.87 7.83
CA HIS A 90 -17.95 7.19 8.52
C HIS A 90 -16.90 6.09 8.28
N PHE A 91 -17.26 4.82 8.45
CA PHE A 91 -16.35 3.70 8.16
C PHE A 91 -15.89 3.70 6.70
N ARG A 92 -16.77 4.00 5.74
CA ARG A 92 -16.41 4.08 4.31
C ARG A 92 -15.37 5.16 4.03
N LYS A 93 -15.40 6.29 4.73
CA LYS A 93 -14.37 7.34 4.62
C LYS A 93 -13.03 6.85 5.13
N PHE A 94 -13.02 6.13 6.28
CA PHE A 94 -11.80 5.49 6.77
C PHE A 94 -11.24 4.50 5.75
N TYR A 95 -12.10 3.63 5.24
CA TYR A 95 -11.70 2.62 4.27
C TYR A 95 -11.16 3.25 2.98
N ALA A 96 -11.76 4.31 2.49
CA ALA A 96 -11.26 5.06 1.34
C ALA A 96 -9.86 5.68 1.61
N PHE A 97 -9.62 6.18 2.83
CA PHE A 97 -8.29 6.62 3.24
C PHE A 97 -7.29 5.46 3.25
N MET A 98 -7.65 4.31 3.81
CA MET A 98 -6.83 3.09 3.81
C MET A 98 -6.49 2.63 2.38
N LEU A 99 -7.45 2.63 1.46
CA LEU A 99 -7.23 2.33 0.05
C LEU A 99 -6.29 3.32 -0.66
N SER A 100 -6.16 4.54 -0.13
CA SER A 100 -5.23 5.53 -0.67
C SER A 100 -3.76 5.25 -0.34
N THR A 101 -3.47 4.14 0.36
CA THR A 101 -2.11 3.67 0.61
C THR A 101 -1.39 3.51 -0.72
N ALA A 102 -0.51 4.46 -1.01
CA ALA A 102 0.32 4.43 -2.19
C ALA A 102 1.75 4.04 -1.81
N ALA A 103 2.24 2.97 -2.43
CA ALA A 103 3.65 2.64 -2.35
C ALA A 103 4.50 3.77 -2.98
N GLU A 104 5.49 4.26 -2.26
CA GLU A 104 6.45 5.24 -2.80
C GLU A 104 7.50 4.53 -3.66
N ASP A 105 7.94 3.33 -3.25
CA ASP A 105 8.90 2.52 -4.00
C ASP A 105 8.72 1.03 -3.67
N LEU A 106 9.41 0.18 -4.44
CA LEU A 106 9.53 -1.25 -4.18
C LEU A 106 10.60 -1.51 -3.11
N ALA A 107 10.35 -2.47 -2.23
CA ALA A 107 11.26 -2.83 -1.14
C ALA A 107 12.39 -3.79 -1.58
N PHE A 108 13.02 -3.54 -2.73
CA PHE A 108 14.09 -4.39 -3.24
C PHE A 108 15.23 -4.56 -2.23
N GLY A 109 15.57 -5.83 -1.93
CA GLY A 109 16.66 -6.17 -1.01
C GLY A 109 16.37 -5.83 0.45
N LYS A 110 15.17 -5.37 0.78
CA LYS A 110 14.73 -5.15 2.15
C LYS A 110 14.15 -6.44 2.73
N THR A 111 14.36 -6.60 4.03
CA THR A 111 13.80 -7.69 4.82
C THR A 111 13.20 -7.11 6.10
N ILE A 112 12.22 -7.82 6.67
CA ILE A 112 11.70 -7.48 7.98
C ILE A 112 12.85 -7.62 8.99
N PRO A 113 13.11 -6.59 9.84
CA PRO A 113 14.14 -6.70 10.87
C PRO A 113 13.86 -7.87 11.83
N GLU A 114 14.91 -8.55 12.25
CA GLU A 114 14.79 -9.69 13.17
C GLU A 114 14.11 -9.24 14.48
N ASN A 115 13.09 -9.99 14.91
CA ASN A 115 12.26 -9.71 16.09
C ASN A 115 11.50 -8.36 16.03
N ALA A 116 11.31 -7.76 14.87
CA ALA A 116 10.47 -6.58 14.73
C ALA A 116 8.99 -6.94 14.90
N GLU A 117 8.27 -6.12 15.64
CA GLU A 117 6.81 -6.16 15.70
C GLU A 117 6.24 -5.12 14.72
N PRO A 118 5.13 -5.42 14.03
CA PRO A 118 4.50 -4.45 13.15
C PRO A 118 3.99 -3.24 13.93
N VAL A 119 4.13 -2.07 13.34
CA VAL A 119 3.50 -0.83 13.85
C VAL A 119 1.98 -0.92 13.69
N LEU A 120 1.54 -1.43 12.54
CA LEU A 120 0.15 -1.71 12.21
C LEU A 120 0.06 -3.04 11.46
N SER A 121 -1.01 -3.79 11.70
CA SER A 121 -1.35 -5.01 10.97
C SER A 121 -2.83 -5.00 10.60
N PHE A 122 -3.12 -5.38 9.37
CA PHE A 122 -4.46 -5.52 8.82
C PHE A 122 -4.62 -6.94 8.29
N SER A 123 -5.71 -7.59 8.69
CA SER A 123 -6.14 -8.87 8.12
C SER A 123 -7.49 -8.64 7.45
N ILE A 124 -7.56 -8.82 6.13
CA ILE A 124 -8.72 -8.47 5.30
C ILE A 124 -9.25 -9.72 4.65
N LEU A 125 -10.51 -10.03 4.92
CA LEU A 125 -11.26 -11.09 4.25
C LEU A 125 -12.42 -10.47 3.49
N ASP A 126 -12.42 -10.55 2.17
CA ASP A 126 -13.57 -10.17 1.36
C ASP A 126 -14.37 -11.41 0.91
N LYS A 127 -15.53 -11.17 0.30
CA LYS A 127 -16.43 -12.24 -0.11
C LYS A 127 -15.88 -13.18 -1.21
N TYR A 128 -14.79 -12.81 -1.85
CA TYR A 128 -14.15 -13.61 -2.92
C TYR A 128 -12.92 -14.36 -2.45
N MET A 129 -12.45 -14.07 -1.24
CA MET A 129 -11.26 -14.68 -0.64
C MET A 129 -11.63 -15.91 0.18
N THR A 130 -10.78 -16.94 0.14
CA THR A 130 -10.86 -18.12 1.02
C THR A 130 -10.04 -17.97 2.28
N GLU A 131 -8.98 -17.18 2.20
CA GLU A 131 -8.09 -16.84 3.32
C GLU A 131 -7.89 -15.33 3.36
N PRO A 132 -7.71 -14.74 4.54
CA PRO A 132 -7.50 -13.31 4.65
C PRO A 132 -6.14 -12.91 4.08
N MET A 133 -6.10 -11.78 3.37
CA MET A 133 -4.85 -11.09 3.04
C MET A 133 -4.34 -10.34 4.26
N VAL A 134 -3.06 -10.49 4.56
CA VAL A 134 -2.42 -9.80 5.69
C VAL A 134 -1.50 -8.70 5.15
N VAL A 135 -1.68 -7.48 5.66
CA VAL A 135 -0.83 -6.32 5.35
C VAL A 135 -0.27 -5.75 6.63
N GLU A 136 1.04 -5.67 6.73
CA GLU A 136 1.74 -5.19 7.91
C GLU A 136 2.67 -4.04 7.56
N PHE A 137 2.78 -3.10 8.49
CA PHE A 137 3.69 -1.95 8.37
C PHE A 137 4.77 -2.06 9.45
N TYR A 138 6.02 -1.94 9.04
CA TYR A 138 7.17 -1.99 9.94
C TYR A 138 7.98 -0.70 9.84
N ASP A 139 8.59 -0.27 10.94
CA ASP A 139 9.56 0.81 10.91
C ASP A 139 10.78 0.38 10.06
N ASP A 140 11.24 1.22 9.14
CA ASP A 140 12.44 1.00 8.32
C ASP A 140 13.51 2.05 8.64
N THR A 141 13.17 3.33 8.46
CA THR A 141 14.04 4.46 8.75
C THR A 141 13.26 5.53 9.54
N GLU A 142 13.91 6.65 9.85
CA GLU A 142 13.25 7.79 10.49
C GLU A 142 12.02 8.30 9.70
N PHE A 143 12.05 8.17 8.37
CA PHE A 143 11.01 8.75 7.48
C PHE A 143 10.20 7.71 6.72
N MET A 144 10.62 6.46 6.71
CA MET A 144 10.02 5.41 5.87
C MET A 144 9.61 4.19 6.69
N SER A 145 8.58 3.53 6.20
CA SER A 145 8.08 2.25 6.70
C SER A 145 8.06 1.21 5.57
N LEU A 146 8.29 -0.05 5.93
CA LEU A 146 8.10 -1.18 5.04
C LEU A 146 6.63 -1.58 5.01
N ILE A 147 6.15 -2.00 3.85
CA ILE A 147 4.85 -2.65 3.69
C ILE A 147 5.11 -4.10 3.32
N VAL A 148 4.63 -4.98 4.19
CA VAL A 148 4.70 -6.43 4.05
C VAL A 148 3.31 -6.93 3.69
N VAL A 149 3.20 -7.73 2.64
CA VAL A 149 1.93 -8.33 2.20
C VAL A 149 2.09 -9.83 2.19
N ASP A 150 1.29 -10.54 2.98
CA ASP A 150 1.33 -11.99 3.14
C ASP A 150 2.74 -12.52 3.46
N GLY A 151 3.46 -11.80 4.35
CA GLY A 151 4.82 -12.14 4.80
C GLY A 151 5.93 -11.72 3.84
N GLU A 152 5.63 -11.14 2.68
CA GLU A 152 6.62 -10.64 1.72
C GLU A 152 6.80 -9.13 1.84
N CYS A 153 8.05 -8.67 2.01
CA CYS A 153 8.40 -7.26 2.02
C CYS A 153 8.33 -6.71 0.59
N ARG A 154 7.21 -6.04 0.24
CA ARG A 154 6.92 -5.63 -1.15
C ARG A 154 7.19 -4.17 -1.43
N TYR A 155 6.82 -3.27 -0.51
CA TYR A 155 6.82 -1.85 -0.78
C TYR A 155 7.40 -1.04 0.38
N ILE A 156 7.64 0.23 0.09
CA ILE A 156 8.03 1.26 1.06
C ILE A 156 7.01 2.39 0.98
N CYS A 157 6.61 2.92 2.13
CA CYS A 157 5.79 4.14 2.22
C CYS A 157 6.39 5.14 3.21
N THR A 158 5.84 6.36 3.25
CA THR A 158 6.24 7.34 4.25
C THR A 158 5.72 6.97 5.64
N LYS A 159 6.54 7.16 6.67
CA LYS A 159 6.13 6.96 8.07
C LYS A 159 4.96 7.87 8.45
N GLY A 160 4.97 9.13 7.97
CA GLY A 160 3.87 10.06 8.20
C GLY A 160 2.49 9.55 7.74
N TYR A 161 2.46 8.75 6.66
CA TYR A 161 1.22 8.06 6.26
C TYR A 161 0.79 7.03 7.32
N VAL A 162 1.71 6.18 7.78
CA VAL A 162 1.43 5.13 8.77
C VAL A 162 0.96 5.73 10.09
N ASP A 163 1.60 6.80 10.56
CA ASP A 163 1.21 7.53 11.77
C ASP A 163 -0.20 8.11 11.62
N THR A 164 -0.52 8.71 10.45
CA THR A 164 -1.86 9.24 10.18
C THR A 164 -2.90 8.13 10.11
N LEU A 165 -2.55 6.99 9.52
CA LEU A 165 -3.43 5.81 9.47
C LEU A 165 -3.74 5.31 10.88
N ALA A 166 -2.74 5.23 11.77
CA ALA A 166 -2.90 4.86 13.18
C ALA A 166 -3.85 5.82 13.92
N GLU A 167 -3.70 7.14 13.71
CA GLU A 167 -4.60 8.14 14.29
C GLU A 167 -6.04 8.02 13.73
N ASN A 168 -6.19 7.73 12.44
CA ASN A 168 -7.51 7.53 11.84
C ASN A 168 -8.20 6.25 12.33
N ILE A 169 -7.46 5.20 12.64
CA ILE A 169 -8.00 3.98 13.24
C ILE A 169 -8.66 4.28 14.60
N LYS A 170 -8.05 5.15 15.43
CA LYS A 170 -8.63 5.55 16.72
C LYS A 170 -9.96 6.28 16.57
N ARG A 171 -10.20 6.92 15.41
CA ARG A 171 -11.41 7.71 15.13
C ARG A 171 -12.58 6.90 14.57
N ILE A 172 -12.39 5.65 14.23
CA ILE A 172 -13.43 4.79 13.64
C ILE A 172 -14.70 4.77 14.53
N ASP A 173 -14.54 4.72 15.86
CA ASP A 173 -15.64 4.60 16.81
C ASP A 173 -16.10 5.92 17.41
N THR A 174 -15.38 7.03 17.16
CA THR A 174 -15.66 8.31 17.84
C THR A 174 -16.53 9.25 17.02
N GLY A 175 -16.66 9.01 15.71
CA GLY A 175 -17.33 9.91 14.79
C GLY A 175 -16.55 11.21 14.51
N GLU A 176 -15.31 11.33 15.00
CA GLU A 176 -14.42 12.45 14.67
C GLU A 176 -14.01 12.41 13.21
N GLU A 177 -13.85 13.58 12.59
CA GLU A 177 -13.38 13.65 11.19
C GLU A 177 -11.99 13.04 11.05
N TYR A 178 -11.78 12.30 9.95
CA TYR A 178 -10.49 11.73 9.63
C TYR A 178 -9.51 12.80 9.15
N ILE A 179 -8.23 12.54 9.43
CA ILE A 179 -7.12 13.34 8.89
C ILE A 179 -6.92 12.92 7.44
N ASP A 180 -7.07 13.83 6.51
CA ASP A 180 -6.97 13.59 5.06
C ASP A 180 -5.59 13.92 4.47
N LYS A 181 -4.70 14.53 5.27
CA LYS A 181 -3.35 14.94 4.86
C LYS A 181 -2.33 14.47 5.86
N TRP A 182 -1.28 13.84 5.37
CA TRP A 182 -0.13 13.44 6.19
C TRP A 182 1.13 14.23 5.82
N LYS A 183 2.04 14.35 6.78
CA LYS A 183 3.36 14.96 6.56
C LYS A 183 4.21 13.99 5.75
N ARG A 184 4.76 14.46 4.65
CA ARG A 184 5.78 13.76 3.86
C ARG A 184 7.16 13.95 4.47
#